data_3eb8b9370377a8fcaac67ded750e9747
#
_entry.id   3eb8b9370377a8fcaac67ded750e9747
#
_cell.length_a   1.000
_cell.length_b   1.000
_cell.length_c   1.000
_cell.angle_alpha   90.00
_cell.angle_beta   90.00
_cell.angle_gamma   90.00
#
_symmetry.space_group_name_H-M   'P 1'
#
loop_
_entity.id
_entity.type
_entity.pdbx_description
1 polymer ?
#
loop_
_entity_poly.entity_id
_entity_poly.type
_entity_poly.pdbx_seq_one_letter_code
_entity_poly.pdbx_strand_id
1 'polypeptide(L)'
;MAGNTFGNIFKLTTFGESHGPALGGVIDGCPSGIELDLDFIESEMQRRKPGQSSIVTQRKEEDSVQFYSGIFEGKTTGTPIGFLIHNKDQKSKDYSHIKDTYRPSHADFVYDKKYGHRDYRGGGRSSARETASRVVAGAIAKQILEGIKITAHVSSVGEIKVDTHYSKLDFSTIENNPVRCADPKTAVEMESFIKQIRKEGDTVGGEVSCVIENCPIGLGEPVFDKLHAELGKAMLSINAVKGFEYGSGFSGSKLKGSQHNDSFNSECAILILYCFANSSICSLVCPNNNGDAP
;
A
#
# COMPACT_ATOMS: atom_id res chain seq x y z
N MET A 1 -20.76 -6.18 10.22
CA MET A 1 -19.41 -6.73 10.49
C MET A 1 -18.38 -5.59 10.38
N ALA A 2 -17.42 -5.54 11.29
CA ALA A 2 -16.39 -4.49 11.29
C ALA A 2 -15.25 -4.90 10.35
N GLY A 3 -15.06 -4.18 9.25
CA GLY A 3 -14.01 -4.44 8.24
C GLY A 3 -12.71 -3.68 8.51
N ASN A 4 -12.39 -3.40 9.80
CA ASN A 4 -11.20 -2.61 10.14
C ASN A 4 -10.05 -3.47 10.68
N THR A 5 -10.20 -4.80 10.66
CA THR A 5 -9.18 -5.75 11.12
C THR A 5 -8.77 -6.66 9.96
N PHE A 6 -7.47 -6.86 9.79
CA PHE A 6 -6.86 -7.77 8.83
C PHE A 6 -5.86 -8.67 9.52
N GLY A 7 -5.72 -9.92 9.03
CA GLY A 7 -4.81 -10.95 9.55
C GLY A 7 -5.52 -11.97 10.44
N ASN A 8 -4.89 -13.14 10.60
CA ASN A 8 -5.42 -14.27 11.37
C ASN A 8 -4.64 -14.47 12.68
N ILE A 9 -3.31 -14.56 12.63
CA ILE A 9 -2.42 -14.67 13.80
C ILE A 9 -1.91 -13.28 14.16
N PHE A 10 -1.13 -12.66 13.28
CA PHE A 10 -0.73 -11.27 13.40
C PHE A 10 -1.87 -10.40 12.84
N LYS A 11 -2.59 -9.72 13.69
CA LYS A 11 -3.80 -8.95 13.36
C LYS A 11 -3.55 -7.47 13.50
N LEU A 12 -3.93 -6.71 12.50
CA LEU A 12 -3.95 -5.26 12.55
C LEU A 12 -5.38 -4.76 12.56
N THR A 13 -5.79 -4.04 13.58
CA THR A 13 -7.02 -3.24 13.58
C THR A 13 -6.67 -1.77 13.46
N THR A 14 -7.17 -1.09 12.43
CA THR A 14 -6.91 0.34 12.19
C THR A 14 -8.10 1.21 12.57
N PHE A 15 -7.82 2.43 13.03
CA PHE A 15 -8.81 3.46 13.37
C PHE A 15 -8.30 4.87 13.04
N GLY A 16 -9.18 5.86 13.25
CA GLY A 16 -8.88 7.27 12.98
C GLY A 16 -9.29 7.72 11.59
N GLU A 17 -9.40 9.01 11.39
CA GLU A 17 -9.89 9.68 10.20
C GLU A 17 -8.79 10.55 9.57
N SER A 18 -8.79 10.67 8.23
CA SER A 18 -7.75 11.42 7.49
C SER A 18 -7.63 12.91 7.90
N HIS A 19 -8.73 13.49 8.39
CA HIS A 19 -8.82 14.86 8.88
C HIS A 19 -9.24 14.92 10.37
N GLY A 20 -9.23 13.77 11.06
CA GLY A 20 -9.31 13.70 12.51
C GLY A 20 -7.97 14.04 13.19
N PRO A 21 -7.90 13.97 14.52
CA PRO A 21 -6.68 14.30 15.27
C PRO A 21 -5.52 13.34 14.99
N ALA A 22 -5.82 12.07 14.75
CA ALA A 22 -4.82 11.04 14.52
C ALA A 22 -5.38 9.86 13.73
N LEU A 23 -4.48 9.08 13.16
CA LEU A 23 -4.68 7.69 12.77
C LEU A 23 -4.01 6.79 13.79
N GLY A 24 -4.41 5.54 13.86
CA GLY A 24 -3.75 4.59 14.72
C GLY A 24 -4.09 3.15 14.38
N GLY A 25 -3.49 2.27 15.14
CA GLY A 25 -3.75 0.84 15.05
C GLY A 25 -3.44 0.11 16.32
N VAL A 26 -4.01 -1.08 16.40
CA VAL A 26 -3.65 -2.09 17.40
C VAL A 26 -3.21 -3.33 16.64
N ILE A 27 -1.99 -3.78 16.94
CA ILE A 27 -1.45 -5.05 16.44
C ILE A 27 -1.60 -6.06 17.56
N ASP A 28 -2.28 -7.16 17.30
CA ASP A 28 -2.44 -8.28 18.21
C ASP A 28 -1.83 -9.56 17.61
N GLY A 29 -1.33 -10.46 18.46
CA GLY A 29 -0.70 -11.71 18.03
C GLY A 29 0.75 -11.54 17.53
N CYS A 30 1.41 -10.42 17.85
CA CYS A 30 2.85 -10.27 17.65
C CYS A 30 3.60 -11.16 18.66
N PRO A 31 4.57 -12.00 18.23
CA PRO A 31 5.39 -12.80 19.16
C PRO A 31 6.11 -11.94 20.20
N SER A 32 6.30 -12.47 21.39
CA SER A 32 7.12 -11.82 22.44
C SER A 32 8.61 -11.96 22.17
N GLY A 33 9.40 -10.98 22.62
CA GLY A 33 10.85 -11.02 22.57
C GLY A 33 11.49 -10.60 21.25
N ILE A 34 10.70 -10.15 20.28
CA ILE A 34 11.23 -9.60 19.03
C ILE A 34 11.89 -8.26 19.33
N GLU A 35 13.16 -8.13 19.04
CA GLU A 35 13.89 -6.86 19.11
C GLU A 35 13.46 -5.97 17.93
N LEU A 36 12.89 -4.80 18.23
CA LEU A 36 12.37 -3.89 17.21
C LEU A 36 13.38 -2.79 16.91
N ASP A 37 13.78 -2.72 15.65
CA ASP A 37 14.46 -1.57 15.08
C ASP A 37 13.42 -0.48 14.78
N LEU A 38 13.35 0.51 15.69
CA LEU A 38 12.41 1.65 15.55
C LEU A 38 12.86 2.60 14.43
N ASP A 39 14.13 2.71 14.14
CA ASP A 39 14.66 3.53 13.03
C ASP A 39 14.27 2.92 11.69
N PHE A 40 14.24 1.59 11.58
CA PHE A 40 13.69 0.90 10.41
C PHE A 40 12.20 1.22 10.23
N ILE A 41 11.39 1.19 11.29
CA ILE A 41 9.96 1.55 11.22
C ILE A 41 9.81 3.00 10.74
N GLU A 42 10.58 3.92 11.30
CA GLU A 42 10.55 5.32 10.88
C GLU A 42 10.98 5.48 9.41
N SER A 43 11.99 4.75 8.94
CA SER A 43 12.43 4.77 7.55
C SER A 43 11.33 4.32 6.58
N GLU A 44 10.57 3.27 6.89
CA GLU A 44 9.43 2.81 6.11
C GLU A 44 8.30 3.87 6.09
N MET A 45 8.07 4.54 7.22
CA MET A 45 7.12 5.65 7.30
C MET A 45 7.57 6.85 6.46
N GLN A 46 8.86 7.19 6.47
CA GLN A 46 9.43 8.24 5.62
C GLN A 46 9.28 7.91 4.13
N ARG A 47 9.49 6.66 3.73
CA ARG A 47 9.26 6.20 2.35
C ARG A 47 7.80 6.34 1.93
N ARG A 48 6.85 6.18 2.86
CA ARG A 48 5.41 6.27 2.61
C ARG A 48 4.88 7.70 2.61
N LYS A 49 5.43 8.62 3.38
CA LYS A 49 4.85 9.95 3.62
C LYS A 49 4.55 10.73 2.34
N PRO A 50 3.52 11.61 2.33
CA PRO A 50 3.22 12.46 1.18
C PRO A 50 4.27 13.58 1.01
N GLY A 51 4.31 14.19 -0.18
CA GLY A 51 5.13 15.38 -0.43
C GLY A 51 6.61 15.14 -0.72
N GLN A 52 6.99 13.93 -1.15
CA GLN A 52 8.40 13.55 -1.39
C GLN A 52 8.97 14.01 -2.74
N SER A 53 8.13 14.35 -3.71
CA SER A 53 8.58 14.74 -5.05
C SER A 53 7.59 15.72 -5.72
N SER A 54 8.00 16.27 -6.87
CA SER A 54 7.17 17.19 -7.66
C SER A 54 5.95 16.53 -8.30
N ILE A 55 5.92 15.20 -8.40
CA ILE A 55 4.81 14.45 -9.00
C ILE A 55 3.79 13.94 -7.97
N VAL A 56 3.99 14.20 -6.67
CA VAL A 56 3.08 13.80 -5.59
C VAL A 56 2.32 15.00 -5.01
N THR A 57 1.39 14.76 -4.09
CA THR A 57 0.66 15.81 -3.35
C THR A 57 1.59 16.74 -2.59
N GLN A 58 1.13 17.99 -2.39
CA GLN A 58 1.85 18.99 -1.59
C GLN A 58 1.59 18.88 -0.08
N ARG A 59 0.67 18.00 0.37
CA ARG A 59 0.42 17.75 1.79
C ARG A 59 1.72 17.33 2.48
N LYS A 60 2.01 17.92 3.62
CA LYS A 60 3.21 17.63 4.42
C LYS A 60 2.79 17.03 5.76
N GLU A 61 3.19 15.82 6.02
CA GLU A 61 2.98 15.14 7.31
C GLU A 61 4.32 14.62 7.80
N GLU A 62 4.55 14.64 9.08
CA GLU A 62 5.75 14.06 9.67
C GLU A 62 5.65 12.55 9.72
N ASP A 63 4.43 12.02 9.93
CA ASP A 63 4.10 10.60 10.05
C ASP A 63 4.88 9.87 11.15
N SER A 64 5.32 10.60 12.17
CA SER A 64 5.99 10.04 13.34
C SER A 64 5.05 9.11 14.11
N VAL A 65 5.52 7.94 14.46
CA VAL A 65 4.77 6.90 15.16
C VAL A 65 5.03 6.98 16.66
N GLN A 66 3.96 6.99 17.45
CA GLN A 66 4.03 6.90 18.91
C GLN A 66 3.44 5.56 19.37
N PHE A 67 4.25 4.75 20.05
CA PHE A 67 3.84 3.49 20.66
C PHE A 67 3.38 3.71 22.09
N TYR A 68 2.27 3.06 22.46
CA TYR A 68 1.65 3.22 23.79
C TYR A 68 1.61 1.91 24.59
N SER A 69 1.78 0.75 23.94
CA SER A 69 1.78 -0.56 24.59
C SER A 69 2.48 -1.60 23.74
N GLY A 70 2.75 -2.76 24.33
CA GLY A 70 3.26 -3.94 23.63
C GLY A 70 4.75 -3.94 23.35
N ILE A 71 5.48 -2.89 23.78
CA ILE A 71 6.94 -2.76 23.65
C ILE A 71 7.53 -2.36 24.99
N PHE A 72 8.58 -3.06 25.42
CA PHE A 72 9.34 -2.75 26.62
C PHE A 72 10.83 -2.97 26.36
N GLU A 73 11.67 -1.99 26.70
CA GLU A 73 13.13 -2.01 26.47
C GLU A 73 13.51 -2.43 25.02
N GLY A 74 12.78 -1.90 24.02
CA GLY A 74 13.03 -2.15 22.62
C GLY A 74 12.53 -3.51 22.10
N LYS A 75 11.86 -4.33 22.94
CA LYS A 75 11.36 -5.65 22.57
C LYS A 75 9.85 -5.76 22.70
N THR A 76 9.26 -6.58 21.86
CA THR A 76 7.84 -6.89 21.95
C THR A 76 7.53 -7.71 23.20
N THR A 77 6.39 -7.45 23.83
CA THR A 77 5.97 -8.16 25.06
C THR A 77 5.02 -9.32 24.81
N GLY A 78 4.54 -9.50 23.56
CA GLY A 78 3.47 -10.47 23.23
C GLY A 78 2.07 -9.97 23.55
N THR A 79 1.92 -8.80 24.16
CA THR A 79 0.64 -8.12 24.38
C THR A 79 0.33 -7.18 23.21
N PRO A 80 -0.91 -6.67 23.07
CA PRO A 80 -1.25 -5.81 21.95
C PRO A 80 -0.36 -4.56 21.85
N ILE A 81 0.18 -4.31 20.66
CA ILE A 81 0.97 -3.12 20.34
C ILE A 81 0.01 -2.03 19.86
N GLY A 82 -0.22 -1.02 20.70
CA GLY A 82 -1.03 0.16 20.37
C GLY A 82 -0.15 1.30 19.89
N PHE A 83 -0.54 1.96 18.79
CA PHE A 83 0.20 3.11 18.26
C PHE A 83 -0.71 4.18 17.68
N LEU A 84 -0.21 5.42 17.63
CA LEU A 84 -0.84 6.58 17.00
C LEU A 84 0.12 7.31 16.06
N ILE A 85 -0.47 7.94 15.03
CA ILE A 85 0.17 8.82 14.06
C ILE A 85 -0.66 10.11 14.02
N HIS A 86 -0.15 11.20 14.55
CA HIS A 86 -0.87 12.46 14.60
C HIS A 86 -0.97 13.13 13.23
N ASN A 87 -2.14 13.68 12.92
CA ASN A 87 -2.35 14.51 11.74
C ASN A 87 -1.97 15.96 12.07
N LYS A 88 -1.01 16.53 11.35
CA LYS A 88 -0.54 17.92 11.57
C LYS A 88 -1.03 18.90 10.49
N ASP A 89 -1.12 18.47 9.24
CA ASP A 89 -1.51 19.31 8.09
C ASP A 89 -2.95 19.00 7.62
N GLN A 90 -3.90 19.08 8.55
CA GLN A 90 -5.32 18.88 8.23
C GLN A 90 -6.00 20.23 7.97
N LYS A 91 -6.47 20.47 6.73
CA LYS A 91 -7.21 21.69 6.36
C LYS A 91 -8.72 21.42 6.32
N SER A 92 -9.31 21.17 7.49
CA SER A 92 -10.74 20.81 7.63
C SER A 92 -11.71 21.88 7.07
N LYS A 93 -11.29 23.14 7.01
CA LYS A 93 -12.09 24.26 6.47
C LYS A 93 -12.33 24.17 4.96
N ASP A 94 -11.44 23.50 4.23
CA ASP A 94 -11.53 23.38 2.78
C ASP A 94 -12.70 22.49 2.31
N TYR A 95 -13.36 21.78 3.22
CA TYR A 95 -14.43 20.82 2.92
C TYR A 95 -15.84 21.30 3.28
N SER A 96 -16.01 22.51 3.82
CA SER A 96 -17.32 23.03 4.26
C SER A 96 -18.33 23.13 3.10
N HIS A 97 -17.88 23.45 1.90
CA HIS A 97 -18.71 23.61 0.70
C HIS A 97 -19.28 22.28 0.15
N ILE A 98 -18.71 21.14 0.54
CA ILE A 98 -19.17 19.81 0.11
C ILE A 98 -19.94 19.05 1.18
N LYS A 99 -20.33 19.72 2.27
CA LYS A 99 -21.08 19.10 3.37
C LYS A 99 -22.35 18.41 2.87
N ASP A 100 -23.09 19.08 2.01
CA ASP A 100 -24.39 18.64 1.50
C ASP A 100 -24.32 18.09 0.06
N THR A 101 -23.11 17.89 -0.48
CA THR A 101 -22.86 17.33 -1.82
C THR A 101 -21.94 16.12 -1.76
N TYR A 102 -21.90 15.36 -2.85
CA TYR A 102 -21.04 14.18 -2.95
C TYR A 102 -20.02 14.37 -4.07
N ARG A 103 -18.78 14.09 -3.77
CA ARG A 103 -17.71 14.14 -4.78
C ARG A 103 -17.80 12.91 -5.70
N PRO A 104 -17.73 13.09 -7.03
CA PRO A 104 -17.58 11.97 -7.95
C PRO A 104 -16.37 11.08 -7.59
N SER A 105 -16.49 9.77 -7.79
CA SER A 105 -15.44 8.77 -7.53
C SER A 105 -14.93 8.67 -6.08
N HIS A 106 -15.61 9.33 -5.11
CA HIS A 106 -15.32 9.22 -3.68
C HIS A 106 -16.39 8.39 -2.95
N ALA A 107 -16.08 7.95 -1.73
CA ALA A 107 -17.00 7.13 -0.93
C ALA A 107 -18.12 7.92 -0.22
N ASP A 108 -18.22 9.22 -0.45
CA ASP A 108 -19.12 10.12 0.27
C ASP A 108 -20.58 9.63 0.28
N PHE A 109 -21.13 9.36 -0.92
CA PHE A 109 -22.50 8.86 -1.08
C PHE A 109 -22.71 7.51 -0.38
N VAL A 110 -21.76 6.59 -0.58
CA VAL A 110 -21.86 5.22 -0.04
C VAL A 110 -21.80 5.26 1.49
N TYR A 111 -20.95 6.09 2.07
CA TYR A 111 -20.84 6.23 3.53
C TYR A 111 -22.09 6.83 4.13
N ASP A 112 -22.63 7.88 3.52
CA ASP A 112 -23.86 8.51 3.97
C ASP A 112 -25.04 7.54 3.92
N LYS A 113 -25.22 6.81 2.82
CA LYS A 113 -26.28 5.82 2.66
C LYS A 113 -26.13 4.61 3.58
N LYS A 114 -24.89 4.18 3.83
CA LYS A 114 -24.62 3.00 4.65
C LYS A 114 -24.72 3.27 6.15
N TYR A 115 -24.20 4.43 6.59
CA TYR A 115 -24.08 4.73 8.02
C TYR A 115 -25.08 5.79 8.51
N GLY A 116 -25.76 6.50 7.59
CA GLY A 116 -26.72 7.56 7.91
C GLY A 116 -26.08 8.85 8.44
N HIS A 117 -24.75 8.85 8.61
CA HIS A 117 -23.97 9.99 9.09
C HIS A 117 -22.54 9.85 8.60
N ARG A 118 -21.96 10.93 8.10
CA ARG A 118 -20.57 10.95 7.64
C ARG A 118 -19.79 12.16 8.16
N ASP A 119 -18.53 12.00 8.40
CA ASP A 119 -17.61 13.14 8.51
C ASP A 119 -17.27 13.63 7.09
N TYR A 120 -17.76 14.79 6.71
CA TYR A 120 -17.55 15.39 5.38
C TYR A 120 -16.13 15.98 5.22
N ARG A 121 -15.35 16.08 6.29
CA ARG A 121 -14.00 16.63 6.29
C ARG A 121 -13.03 15.61 5.67
N GLY A 122 -12.80 15.72 4.35
CA GLY A 122 -11.93 14.82 3.60
C GLY A 122 -12.52 13.43 3.35
N GLY A 123 -11.66 12.46 3.09
CA GLY A 123 -12.07 11.10 2.75
C GLY A 123 -12.31 10.19 3.97
N GLY A 124 -12.07 10.68 5.19
CA GLY A 124 -12.24 9.89 6.41
C GLY A 124 -11.47 8.55 6.35
N ARG A 125 -12.16 7.44 6.66
CA ARG A 125 -11.62 6.08 6.57
C ARG A 125 -11.36 5.58 5.15
N SER A 126 -11.99 6.18 4.13
CA SER A 126 -11.75 5.82 2.72
C SER A 126 -10.52 6.49 2.12
N SER A 127 -9.89 7.38 2.85
CA SER A 127 -8.68 8.07 2.41
C SER A 127 -7.47 7.14 2.37
N ALA A 128 -6.61 7.29 1.36
CA ALA A 128 -5.31 6.60 1.30
C ALA A 128 -4.40 6.90 2.50
N ARG A 129 -4.69 7.94 3.28
CA ARG A 129 -4.02 8.26 4.55
C ARG A 129 -4.06 7.08 5.54
N GLU A 130 -5.11 6.27 5.51
CA GLU A 130 -5.28 5.07 6.34
C GLU A 130 -4.14 4.08 6.18
N THR A 131 -3.52 4.01 4.99
CA THR A 131 -2.39 3.10 4.73
C THR A 131 -1.16 3.37 5.60
N ALA A 132 -1.04 4.55 6.25
CA ALA A 132 0.03 4.82 7.20
C ALA A 132 0.07 3.80 8.35
N SER A 133 -1.10 3.43 8.90
CA SER A 133 -1.20 2.41 9.94
C SER A 133 -0.80 1.00 9.44
N ARG A 134 -1.06 0.70 8.15
CA ARG A 134 -0.62 -0.57 7.54
C ARG A 134 0.89 -0.62 7.37
N VAL A 135 1.54 0.51 7.07
CA VAL A 135 3.00 0.57 6.92
C VAL A 135 3.68 0.33 8.27
N VAL A 136 3.16 0.87 9.37
CA VAL A 136 3.68 0.56 10.72
C VAL A 136 3.62 -0.94 11.00
N ALA A 137 2.47 -1.57 10.79
CA ALA A 137 2.31 -3.00 11.01
C ALA A 137 3.18 -3.83 10.06
N GLY A 138 3.29 -3.41 8.79
CA GLY A 138 4.15 -4.05 7.79
C GLY A 138 5.63 -3.96 8.16
N ALA A 139 6.10 -2.84 8.69
CA ALA A 139 7.47 -2.65 9.14
C ALA A 139 7.80 -3.55 10.36
N ILE A 140 6.85 -3.74 11.28
CA ILE A 140 7.01 -4.71 12.38
C ILE A 140 7.00 -6.15 11.83
N ALA A 141 6.05 -6.46 10.93
CA ALA A 141 5.97 -7.80 10.33
C ALA A 141 7.24 -8.18 9.56
N LYS A 142 7.86 -7.25 8.83
CA LYS A 142 9.14 -7.48 8.14
C LYS A 142 10.27 -7.90 9.09
N GLN A 143 10.27 -7.42 10.32
CA GLN A 143 11.28 -7.77 11.33
C GLN A 143 11.03 -9.17 11.96
N ILE A 144 9.81 -9.68 11.83
CA ILE A 144 9.43 -11.03 12.24
C ILE A 144 9.72 -12.06 11.13
N LEU A 145 9.58 -11.65 9.87
CA LEU A 145 9.74 -12.50 8.69
C LEU A 145 11.22 -12.63 8.28
N GLU A 146 12.01 -13.28 9.12
CA GLU A 146 13.44 -13.49 8.88
C GLU A 146 13.70 -14.21 7.55
N GLY A 147 14.61 -13.65 6.74
CA GLY A 147 15.06 -14.23 5.48
C GLY A 147 14.10 -14.05 4.29
N ILE A 148 12.85 -13.65 4.52
CA ILE A 148 11.91 -13.35 3.41
C ILE A 148 12.12 -11.92 2.94
N LYS A 149 12.43 -11.76 1.65
CA LYS A 149 12.60 -10.45 1.05
C LYS A 149 11.38 -10.07 0.22
N ILE A 150 10.78 -8.93 0.53
CA ILE A 150 9.60 -8.39 -0.14
C ILE A 150 9.97 -7.07 -0.81
N THR A 151 9.95 -7.06 -2.14
CA THR A 151 10.33 -5.89 -2.94
C THR A 151 9.20 -5.51 -3.89
N ALA A 152 8.74 -4.26 -3.84
CA ALA A 152 7.72 -3.76 -4.73
C ALA A 152 8.23 -2.54 -5.51
N HIS A 153 7.85 -2.46 -6.79
CA HIS A 153 8.20 -1.35 -7.67
C HIS A 153 7.07 -1.04 -8.65
N VAL A 154 7.04 0.17 -9.18
CA VAL A 154 6.11 0.54 -10.26
C VAL A 154 6.60 -0.13 -11.55
N SER A 155 5.76 -0.97 -12.14
CA SER A 155 6.04 -1.71 -13.38
C SER A 155 5.36 -1.12 -14.61
N SER A 156 4.28 -0.33 -14.44
CA SER A 156 3.74 0.46 -15.56
C SER A 156 3.10 1.76 -15.09
N VAL A 157 3.05 2.74 -16.00
CA VAL A 157 2.25 3.97 -15.89
C VAL A 157 1.57 4.20 -17.25
N GLY A 158 0.25 4.08 -17.27
CA GLY A 158 -0.50 4.02 -18.52
C GLY A 158 -0.02 2.90 -19.41
N GLU A 159 0.41 3.24 -20.63
CA GLU A 159 0.91 2.27 -21.62
C GLU A 159 2.43 2.04 -21.52
N ILE A 160 3.14 2.87 -20.73
CA ILE A 160 4.58 2.73 -20.55
C ILE A 160 4.85 1.62 -19.54
N LYS A 161 5.51 0.54 -19.97
CA LYS A 161 5.76 -0.67 -19.18
C LYS A 161 7.23 -1.00 -19.11
N VAL A 162 7.62 -1.63 -18.00
CA VAL A 162 8.93 -2.28 -17.88
C VAL A 162 8.87 -3.62 -18.59
N ASP A 163 9.60 -3.75 -19.69
CA ASP A 163 9.68 -5.00 -20.48
C ASP A 163 10.73 -5.98 -19.93
N THR A 164 11.61 -5.50 -19.06
CA THR A 164 12.67 -6.31 -18.46
C THR A 164 12.09 -7.29 -17.45
N HIS A 165 12.40 -8.57 -17.62
CA HIS A 165 12.00 -9.61 -16.66
C HIS A 165 12.57 -9.30 -15.28
N TYR A 166 11.76 -9.51 -14.21
CA TYR A 166 12.08 -9.14 -12.83
C TYR A 166 13.45 -9.65 -12.36
N SER A 167 13.87 -10.85 -12.79
CA SER A 167 15.17 -11.45 -12.41
C SER A 167 16.41 -10.70 -12.96
N LYS A 168 16.21 -9.76 -13.89
CA LYS A 168 17.24 -8.91 -14.48
C LYS A 168 17.17 -7.47 -14.01
N LEU A 169 16.19 -7.13 -13.17
CA LEU A 169 16.03 -5.78 -12.63
C LEU A 169 16.96 -5.58 -11.43
N ASP A 170 17.55 -4.40 -11.35
CA ASP A 170 18.28 -3.96 -10.16
C ASP A 170 17.33 -3.22 -9.22
N PHE A 171 16.81 -3.92 -8.23
CA PHE A 171 15.89 -3.35 -7.26
C PHE A 171 16.52 -2.31 -6.33
N SER A 172 17.85 -2.18 -6.27
CA SER A 172 18.52 -1.13 -5.52
C SER A 172 18.26 0.27 -6.11
N THR A 173 17.84 0.35 -7.37
CA THR A 173 17.57 1.59 -8.09
C THR A 173 16.17 2.17 -7.85
N ILE A 174 15.27 1.44 -7.18
CA ILE A 174 13.86 1.83 -6.98
C ILE A 174 13.75 3.22 -6.33
N GLU A 175 14.53 3.49 -5.29
CA GLU A 175 14.46 4.76 -4.54
C GLU A 175 15.25 5.89 -5.23
N ASN A 176 15.95 5.62 -6.35
CA ASN A 176 16.75 6.63 -7.07
C ASN A 176 15.91 7.50 -8.02
N ASN A 177 14.61 7.20 -8.16
CA ASN A 177 13.72 7.96 -9.03
C ASN A 177 12.34 8.19 -8.35
N PRO A 178 11.64 9.29 -8.69
CA PRO A 178 10.38 9.65 -8.03
C PRO A 178 9.20 8.72 -8.37
N VAL A 179 9.32 7.91 -9.42
CA VAL A 179 8.29 6.94 -9.84
C VAL A 179 8.42 5.63 -9.08
N ARG A 180 9.60 5.35 -8.50
CA ARG A 180 9.94 4.06 -7.87
C ARG A 180 9.88 2.88 -8.83
N CYS A 181 10.36 3.08 -10.03
CA CYS A 181 10.55 2.05 -11.05
C CYS A 181 11.95 1.46 -10.94
N ALA A 182 12.09 0.13 -11.06
CA ALA A 182 13.38 -0.58 -10.99
C ALA A 182 14.16 -0.54 -12.30
N ASP A 183 13.58 0.01 -13.38
CA ASP A 183 14.27 0.25 -14.66
C ASP A 183 14.50 1.76 -14.83
N PRO A 184 15.74 2.26 -14.71
CA PRO A 184 16.02 3.69 -14.75
C PRO A 184 15.62 4.38 -16.06
N LYS A 185 15.70 3.68 -17.19
CA LYS A 185 15.30 4.23 -18.49
C LYS A 185 13.80 4.43 -18.56
N THR A 186 13.04 3.40 -18.25
CA THR A 186 11.58 3.44 -18.22
C THR A 186 11.06 4.41 -17.15
N ALA A 187 11.78 4.57 -16.02
CA ALA A 187 11.46 5.54 -14.99
C ALA A 187 11.41 6.98 -15.51
N VAL A 188 12.36 7.37 -16.38
CA VAL A 188 12.40 8.71 -17.00
C VAL A 188 11.19 8.91 -17.94
N GLU A 189 10.85 7.90 -18.72
CA GLU A 189 9.69 7.94 -19.62
C GLU A 189 8.37 8.08 -18.83
N MET A 190 8.20 7.28 -17.77
CA MET A 190 7.05 7.34 -16.87
C MET A 190 6.92 8.72 -16.20
N GLU A 191 8.03 9.26 -15.67
CA GLU A 191 8.03 10.58 -15.03
C GLU A 191 7.61 11.68 -16.00
N SER A 192 8.13 11.64 -17.23
CA SER A 192 7.80 12.60 -18.28
C SER A 192 6.33 12.52 -18.67
N PHE A 193 5.79 11.32 -18.77
CA PHE A 193 4.40 11.07 -19.09
C PHE A 193 3.46 11.57 -17.97
N ILE A 194 3.77 11.28 -16.70
CA ILE A 194 3.00 11.79 -15.55
C ILE A 194 2.96 13.33 -15.58
N LYS A 195 4.10 13.99 -15.85
CA LYS A 195 4.17 15.45 -15.93
C LYS A 195 3.34 16.02 -17.08
N GLN A 196 3.28 15.31 -18.22
CA GLN A 196 2.44 15.68 -19.35
C GLN A 196 0.94 15.60 -18.98
N ILE A 197 0.47 14.44 -18.49
CA ILE A 197 -0.92 14.21 -18.08
C ILE A 197 -1.36 15.24 -17.04
N ARG A 198 -0.47 15.55 -16.07
CA ARG A 198 -0.75 16.58 -15.07
C ARG A 198 -0.94 17.98 -15.68
N LYS A 199 -0.19 18.35 -16.73
CA LYS A 199 -0.37 19.63 -17.45
C LYS A 199 -1.71 19.68 -18.20
N GLU A 200 -2.21 18.53 -18.62
CA GLU A 200 -3.53 18.36 -19.25
C GLU A 200 -4.68 18.40 -18.22
N GLY A 201 -4.36 18.46 -16.92
CA GLY A 201 -5.35 18.45 -15.84
C GLY A 201 -5.99 17.09 -15.60
N ASP A 202 -5.33 16.01 -16.03
CA ASP A 202 -5.85 14.65 -15.97
C ASP A 202 -4.96 13.73 -15.09
N THR A 203 -5.36 12.47 -14.96
CA THR A 203 -4.69 11.42 -14.18
C THR A 203 -4.55 10.15 -15.01
N VAL A 204 -3.58 9.33 -14.67
CA VAL A 204 -3.31 8.04 -15.32
C VAL A 204 -3.15 6.95 -14.27
N GLY A 205 -3.56 5.74 -14.59
CA GLY A 205 -3.36 4.55 -13.79
C GLY A 205 -2.02 3.87 -14.07
N GLY A 206 -1.78 2.73 -13.42
CA GLY A 206 -0.59 1.92 -13.65
C GLY A 206 -0.57 0.65 -12.81
N GLU A 207 0.57 -0.02 -12.81
CA GLU A 207 0.77 -1.31 -12.16
C GLU A 207 1.95 -1.25 -11.18
N VAL A 208 1.78 -1.91 -10.05
CA VAL A 208 2.85 -2.17 -9.08
C VAL A 208 3.11 -3.67 -9.06
N SER A 209 4.34 -4.05 -9.32
CA SER A 209 4.80 -5.44 -9.20
C SER A 209 5.49 -5.63 -7.85
N CYS A 210 5.25 -6.77 -7.23
CA CYS A 210 5.90 -7.18 -5.99
C CYS A 210 6.53 -8.55 -6.16
N VAL A 211 7.79 -8.66 -5.80
CA VAL A 211 8.55 -9.91 -5.79
C VAL A 211 8.81 -10.30 -4.34
N ILE A 212 8.47 -11.54 -3.99
CA ILE A 212 8.74 -12.13 -2.68
C ILE A 212 9.73 -13.26 -2.88
N GLU A 213 10.92 -13.10 -2.33
CA GLU A 213 12.02 -14.07 -2.41
C GLU A 213 12.11 -14.85 -1.09
N ASN A 214 12.60 -16.10 -1.16
CA ASN A 214 12.74 -17.00 -0.02
C ASN A 214 11.42 -17.31 0.70
N CYS A 215 10.32 -17.35 -0.07
CA CYS A 215 9.02 -17.70 0.48
C CYS A 215 9.01 -19.17 0.91
N PRO A 216 8.76 -19.50 2.19
CA PRO A 216 8.75 -20.88 2.65
C PRO A 216 7.58 -21.67 2.04
N ILE A 217 7.80 -22.97 1.90
CA ILE A 217 6.75 -23.89 1.43
C ILE A 217 5.73 -24.10 2.56
N GLY A 218 4.44 -24.25 2.19
CA GLY A 218 3.38 -24.61 3.12
C GLY A 218 2.62 -23.41 3.71
N LEU A 219 2.77 -22.21 3.15
CA LEU A 219 1.96 -21.06 3.54
C LEU A 219 0.54 -21.14 2.97
N GLY A 220 -0.40 -20.56 3.72
CA GLY A 220 -1.83 -20.60 3.42
C GLY A 220 -2.49 -21.92 3.81
N GLU A 221 -3.82 -21.94 3.80
CA GLU A 221 -4.63 -23.08 4.21
C GLU A 221 -5.69 -23.42 3.14
N PRO A 222 -5.93 -24.71 2.86
CA PRO A 222 -7.07 -25.11 2.05
C PRO A 222 -8.36 -24.89 2.89
N VAL A 223 -9.48 -24.56 2.30
CA VAL A 223 -9.74 -24.39 0.86
C VAL A 223 -9.72 -22.92 0.49
N PHE A 224 -10.12 -22.00 1.38
CA PHE A 224 -10.38 -20.59 1.09
C PHE A 224 -9.24 -19.66 1.49
N ASP A 225 -8.40 -20.04 2.47
CA ASP A 225 -7.33 -19.20 3.01
C ASP A 225 -5.97 -19.49 2.34
N LYS A 226 -6.00 -19.83 1.04
CA LYS A 226 -4.80 -20.00 0.23
C LYS A 226 -3.99 -18.71 0.22
N LEU A 227 -2.66 -18.82 0.18
CA LEU A 227 -1.75 -17.68 0.21
C LEU A 227 -2.16 -16.58 -0.78
N HIS A 228 -2.42 -16.93 -2.05
CA HIS A 228 -2.83 -15.95 -3.06
C HIS A 228 -4.22 -15.34 -2.80
N ALA A 229 -5.13 -16.05 -2.12
CA ALA A 229 -6.44 -15.52 -1.75
C ALA A 229 -6.29 -14.46 -0.65
N GLU A 230 -5.47 -14.72 0.39
CA GLU A 230 -5.19 -13.74 1.44
C GLU A 230 -4.40 -12.54 0.90
N LEU A 231 -3.43 -12.76 0.01
CA LEU A 231 -2.71 -11.69 -0.68
C LEU A 231 -3.65 -10.85 -1.55
N GLY A 232 -4.55 -11.49 -2.31
CA GLY A 232 -5.56 -10.79 -3.11
C GLY A 232 -6.48 -9.94 -2.25
N LYS A 233 -6.96 -10.45 -1.12
CA LYS A 233 -7.75 -9.70 -0.13
C LYS A 233 -6.99 -8.50 0.41
N ALA A 234 -5.69 -8.67 0.75
CA ALA A 234 -4.85 -7.58 1.21
C ALA A 234 -4.68 -6.50 0.14
N MET A 235 -4.28 -6.88 -1.08
CA MET A 235 -4.01 -5.95 -2.18
C MET A 235 -5.26 -5.21 -2.63
N LEU A 236 -6.39 -5.91 -2.83
CA LEU A 236 -7.67 -5.30 -3.22
C LEU A 236 -8.28 -4.43 -2.11
N SER A 237 -7.81 -4.53 -0.88
CA SER A 237 -8.19 -3.64 0.23
C SER A 237 -7.43 -2.30 0.22
N ILE A 238 -6.38 -2.16 -0.58
CA ILE A 238 -5.65 -0.89 -0.75
C ILE A 238 -6.52 0.06 -1.58
N ASN A 239 -6.59 1.31 -1.16
CA ASN A 239 -7.40 2.33 -1.84
C ASN A 239 -7.01 2.43 -3.31
N ALA A 240 -8.02 2.56 -4.18
CA ALA A 240 -7.91 2.70 -5.63
C ALA A 240 -7.39 1.47 -6.41
N VAL A 241 -6.97 0.40 -5.77
CA VAL A 241 -6.65 -0.86 -6.45
C VAL A 241 -7.90 -1.44 -7.10
N LYS A 242 -7.80 -1.86 -8.35
CA LYS A 242 -8.88 -2.39 -9.18
C LYS A 242 -8.66 -3.82 -9.66
N GLY A 243 -7.42 -4.31 -9.60
CA GLY A 243 -7.07 -5.65 -10.03
C GLY A 243 -5.88 -6.20 -9.25
N PHE A 244 -5.78 -7.51 -9.23
CA PHE A 244 -4.69 -8.26 -8.62
C PHE A 244 -4.44 -9.51 -9.45
N GLU A 245 -3.19 -9.79 -9.72
CA GLU A 245 -2.73 -11.02 -10.36
C GLU A 245 -1.55 -11.61 -9.58
N TYR A 246 -1.32 -12.91 -9.74
CA TYR A 246 -0.14 -13.58 -9.23
C TYR A 246 0.40 -14.57 -10.26
N GLY A 247 1.71 -14.83 -10.23
CA GLY A 247 2.38 -15.70 -11.19
C GLY A 247 2.21 -15.18 -12.62
N SER A 248 1.74 -16.03 -13.53
CA SER A 248 1.45 -15.65 -14.93
C SER A 248 0.17 -14.84 -15.11
N GLY A 249 -0.64 -14.71 -14.05
CA GLY A 249 -1.88 -13.92 -14.06
C GLY A 249 -2.80 -14.27 -15.25
N PHE A 250 -3.46 -13.25 -15.80
CA PHE A 250 -4.33 -13.42 -16.98
C PHE A 250 -3.57 -13.87 -18.24
N SER A 251 -2.27 -13.62 -18.34
CA SER A 251 -1.47 -14.08 -19.47
C SER A 251 -1.38 -15.61 -19.55
N GLY A 252 -1.50 -16.29 -18.41
CA GLY A 252 -1.54 -17.75 -18.32
C GLY A 252 -2.69 -18.38 -19.11
N SER A 253 -3.81 -17.64 -19.30
CA SER A 253 -4.95 -18.13 -20.10
C SER A 253 -4.61 -18.35 -21.58
N LYS A 254 -3.51 -17.79 -22.07
CA LYS A 254 -3.02 -17.94 -23.45
C LYS A 254 -2.02 -19.07 -23.61
N LEU A 255 -1.57 -19.68 -22.51
CA LEU A 255 -0.57 -20.74 -22.51
C LEU A 255 -1.24 -22.11 -22.61
N LYS A 256 -0.58 -23.04 -23.29
CA LYS A 256 -0.95 -24.46 -23.23
C LYS A 256 -0.51 -25.04 -21.88
N GLY A 257 -1.21 -26.06 -21.36
CA GLY A 257 -0.87 -26.69 -20.10
C GLY A 257 0.59 -27.14 -20.00
N SER A 258 1.15 -27.70 -21.08
CA SER A 258 2.57 -28.10 -21.16
C SER A 258 3.56 -26.93 -21.05
N GLN A 259 3.14 -25.71 -21.32
CA GLN A 259 3.93 -24.49 -21.21
C GLN A 259 3.76 -23.81 -19.85
N HIS A 260 2.69 -24.14 -19.12
CA HIS A 260 2.28 -23.52 -17.87
C HIS A 260 2.54 -24.40 -16.65
N ASN A 261 2.94 -25.66 -16.85
CA ASN A 261 3.26 -26.55 -15.75
C ASN A 261 4.55 -26.13 -15.06
N ASP A 262 4.48 -26.01 -13.74
CA ASP A 262 5.65 -25.79 -12.90
C ASP A 262 6.53 -27.04 -12.85
N SER A 263 7.82 -26.88 -13.08
CA SER A 263 8.81 -27.94 -12.92
C SER A 263 9.37 -27.92 -11.50
N PHE A 264 9.54 -29.09 -10.89
CA PHE A 264 10.28 -29.17 -9.64
C PHE A 264 11.74 -28.79 -9.86
N ASN A 265 12.24 -27.86 -9.07
CA ASN A 265 13.66 -27.53 -8.98
C ASN A 265 14.11 -27.58 -7.51
N SER A 266 15.40 -27.44 -7.27
CA SER A 266 16.00 -27.42 -5.93
C SER A 266 16.04 -26.04 -5.29
N GLU A 267 15.53 -25.02 -5.96
CA GLU A 267 15.59 -23.63 -5.53
C GLU A 267 14.34 -23.23 -4.73
N CYS A 268 14.49 -22.20 -3.90
CA CYS A 268 13.39 -21.63 -3.13
C CYS A 268 12.29 -21.06 -4.02
N ALA A 269 11.04 -21.14 -3.54
CA ALA A 269 9.90 -20.56 -4.23
C ALA A 269 10.01 -19.03 -4.30
N ILE A 270 9.81 -18.48 -5.50
CA ILE A 270 9.65 -17.03 -5.74
C ILE A 270 8.19 -16.78 -6.07
N LEU A 271 7.58 -15.85 -5.34
CA LEU A 271 6.21 -15.43 -5.59
C LEU A 271 6.20 -14.03 -6.21
N ILE A 272 5.56 -13.89 -7.36
CA ILE A 272 5.39 -12.62 -8.05
C ILE A 272 3.92 -12.20 -7.96
N LEU A 273 3.72 -10.96 -7.56
CA LEU A 273 2.40 -10.34 -7.44
C LEU A 273 2.34 -9.09 -8.29
N TYR A 274 1.20 -8.89 -8.94
CA TYR A 274 0.90 -7.68 -9.71
C TYR A 274 -0.36 -7.05 -9.15
N CYS A 275 -0.28 -5.76 -8.86
CA CYS A 275 -1.40 -4.97 -8.38
C CYS A 275 -1.70 -3.85 -9.37
N PHE A 276 -2.92 -3.81 -9.87
CA PHE A 276 -3.36 -2.83 -10.87
C PHE A 276 -4.16 -1.73 -10.18
N ALA A 277 -3.73 -0.49 -10.33
CA ALA A 277 -4.43 0.68 -9.82
C ALA A 277 -4.94 1.56 -10.96
N ASN A 278 -6.21 1.96 -10.87
CA ASN A 278 -6.82 2.89 -11.81
C ASN A 278 -6.72 4.31 -11.26
N SER A 279 -6.33 5.30 -12.06
CA SER A 279 -6.31 6.75 -11.78
C SER A 279 -5.65 7.24 -10.48
N SER A 280 -5.10 6.38 -9.68
CA SER A 280 -4.58 6.67 -8.34
C SER A 280 -3.22 6.04 -8.06
N ILE A 281 -2.45 5.66 -9.09
CA ILE A 281 -0.99 5.52 -8.90
C ILE A 281 -0.42 6.84 -8.40
N CYS A 282 -1.03 7.97 -8.78
CA CYS A 282 -0.81 9.22 -8.09
C CYS A 282 -1.08 9.16 -6.58
N SER A 283 -1.85 8.23 -6.02
CA SER A 283 -2.09 8.12 -4.57
C SER A 283 -1.29 7.02 -3.86
N LEU A 284 -0.72 6.04 -4.56
CA LEU A 284 0.32 5.16 -4.02
C LEU A 284 1.73 5.75 -4.21
N VAL A 285 1.94 6.46 -5.31
CA VAL A 285 3.12 7.30 -5.63
C VAL A 285 2.78 8.77 -5.46
N CYS A 286 1.50 9.18 -5.61
CA CYS A 286 0.97 10.52 -5.43
C CYS A 286 -0.35 10.42 -4.64
N PRO A 287 -0.40 10.73 -3.32
CA PRO A 287 -1.67 10.86 -2.62
C PRO A 287 -2.42 12.08 -3.14
N ASN A 288 -3.60 11.80 -3.68
CA ASN A 288 -4.68 12.70 -4.11
C ASN A 288 -4.38 14.19 -4.31
N ASN A 289 -4.56 14.65 -5.52
CA ASN A 289 -5.11 15.97 -5.75
C ASN A 289 -6.55 15.99 -5.20
N ASN A 290 -6.79 16.73 -4.13
CA ASN A 290 -8.12 17.23 -3.82
C ASN A 290 -8.53 18.10 -5.00
N GLY A 291 -9.69 17.77 -5.57
CA GLY A 291 -10.20 18.44 -6.74
C GLY A 291 -10.22 19.96 -6.59
N ASP A 292 -9.47 20.59 -7.44
CA ASP A 292 -9.83 21.79 -8.14
C ASP A 292 -9.93 21.37 -9.60
N ALA A 293 -11.09 20.91 -9.97
CA ALA A 293 -11.54 20.95 -11.34
C ALA A 293 -12.74 21.91 -11.39
N PRO A 294 -12.83 22.74 -12.44
CA PRO A 294 -13.80 23.83 -12.56
C PRO A 294 -15.24 23.37 -12.47
#